data_19ef43dee80c7a56305e607a51eb5343
#
_entry.id   19ef43dee80c7a56305e607a51eb5343
#
_cell.length_a   1.000
_cell.length_b   1.000
_cell.length_c   1.000
_cell.angle_alpha   90.00
_cell.angle_beta   90.00
_cell.angle_gamma   90.00
#
_symmetry.space_group_name_H-M   'P 1'
#
loop_
_entity.id
_entity.type
_entity.pdbx_description
1 polymer ?
#
loop_
_entity_poly.entity_id
_entity_poly.type
_entity_poly.pdbx_seq_one_letter_code
_entity_poly.pdbx_strand_id
1 'polypeptide(L)'
;MRMKRLFAAAAMTLMAIPAVAQENVTWWDFLAGGDGIRMKALIARFNEEHPDIKITSTTLEWGIPFYTKVRTAVAVGQGPDVMTYALSRLPLGLSEGVLGEITAEDLQHAGLTKEDFFPASVQASTSDDGKLYAVPFDIHSIALYYNKSFLEGSRFLDGDNKLTGISNLKDFEEALAYAKEKGAEAPVTYPTATAAGTYRVFYTLLRQQGGELISGKEVLAGDNLEKAAKAIEVMTNWRNNGWQPEQAESKAAVALFTSGKSAFMLGGVWEVPTMIDLEKKGSLGFHWGAVQVPNLMGTQTTWADSHAFTIPANNKMSPEKRKAVMTVIGWMEKNSLSWAEAGHIPAFKAVVDSENFKKMEPNATYSSLANSASYDPRSIIAGVASPVYDASVNVIAPAIHGYAEPMQAAEQVKQDLQDRLK
;
A
#
# COMPACT_ATOMS: atom_id res chain seq x y z
N MET A 1 -58.88 3.23 70.53
CA MET A 1 -58.06 2.34 69.67
C MET A 1 -57.30 3.17 68.62
N ARG A 2 -55.98 3.35 68.76
CA ARG A 2 -55.11 4.07 67.82
C ARG A 2 -54.24 3.03 67.10
N MET A 3 -54.49 2.82 65.84
CA MET A 3 -53.70 1.94 64.97
C MET A 3 -52.43 2.67 64.54
N LYS A 4 -51.24 2.19 64.98
CA LYS A 4 -49.96 2.65 64.51
C LYS A 4 -49.63 1.97 63.15
N ARG A 5 -49.51 2.75 62.08
CA ARG A 5 -49.02 2.30 60.78
C ARG A 5 -47.49 2.35 60.82
N LEU A 6 -46.81 1.20 60.76
CA LEU A 6 -45.39 1.10 60.48
C LEU A 6 -45.17 1.27 58.97
N PHE A 7 -44.42 2.27 58.59
CA PHE A 7 -43.82 2.40 57.25
C PHE A 7 -42.46 1.70 57.28
N ALA A 8 -42.30 0.59 56.57
CA ALA A 8 -41.00 -0.02 56.29
C ALA A 8 -40.39 0.70 55.07
N ALA A 9 -39.35 1.47 55.29
CA ALA A 9 -38.53 2.04 54.26
C ALA A 9 -37.52 0.99 53.72
N ALA A 10 -37.76 0.45 52.54
CA ALA A 10 -36.79 -0.39 51.83
C ALA A 10 -35.67 0.51 51.26
N ALA A 11 -34.53 0.50 51.84
CA ALA A 11 -33.31 1.12 51.29
C ALA A 11 -32.79 0.28 50.12
N MET A 12 -33.07 0.72 48.87
CA MET A 12 -32.38 0.20 47.67
C MET A 12 -30.94 0.72 47.67
N THR A 13 -30.00 -0.15 48.02
CA THR A 13 -28.59 0.11 47.83
C THR A 13 -28.29 0.00 46.35
N LEU A 14 -28.22 1.13 45.62
CA LEU A 14 -27.64 1.16 44.26
C LEU A 14 -26.16 0.82 44.41
N MET A 15 -25.77 -0.38 44.02
CA MET A 15 -24.36 -0.69 43.75
C MET A 15 -23.93 0.18 42.57
N ALA A 16 -23.17 1.23 42.87
CA ALA A 16 -22.46 1.99 41.85
C ALA A 16 -21.41 1.04 41.21
N ILE A 17 -21.70 0.53 40.03
CA ILE A 17 -20.69 -0.12 39.18
C ILE A 17 -19.66 0.96 38.90
N PRO A 18 -18.37 0.77 39.25
CA PRO A 18 -17.36 1.76 38.89
C PRO A 18 -17.38 1.89 37.38
N ALA A 19 -17.69 3.09 36.87
CA ALA A 19 -17.52 3.40 35.46
C ALA A 19 -16.03 3.26 35.16
N VAL A 20 -15.63 2.22 34.46
CA VAL A 20 -14.29 2.13 33.89
C VAL A 20 -14.14 3.32 32.99
N ALA A 21 -13.18 4.20 33.29
CA ALA A 21 -12.94 5.36 32.45
C ALA A 21 -12.57 4.87 31.05
N GLN A 22 -13.35 5.28 30.04
CA GLN A 22 -13.10 4.93 28.65
C GLN A 22 -11.73 5.48 28.21
N GLU A 23 -10.84 4.61 27.72
CA GLU A 23 -9.54 4.99 27.23
C GLU A 23 -9.67 5.51 25.79
N ASN A 24 -9.22 6.76 25.54
CA ASN A 24 -9.28 7.34 24.19
C ASN A 24 -7.95 7.12 23.46
N VAL A 25 -7.96 6.41 22.34
CA VAL A 25 -6.81 6.18 21.46
C VAL A 25 -6.90 7.13 20.27
N THR A 26 -5.97 8.05 20.17
CA THR A 26 -5.84 8.95 19.01
C THR A 26 -5.05 8.28 17.89
N TRP A 27 -5.61 8.29 16.69
CA TRP A 27 -4.99 7.66 15.50
C TRP A 27 -4.89 8.65 14.36
N TRP A 28 -3.69 8.84 13.81
CA TRP A 28 -3.49 9.59 12.59
C TRP A 28 -3.25 8.66 11.40
N ASP A 29 -3.96 8.92 10.33
CA ASP A 29 -3.86 8.19 9.07
C ASP A 29 -3.83 9.14 7.87
N PHE A 30 -3.54 8.59 6.68
CA PHE A 30 -3.61 9.28 5.39
C PHE A 30 -4.53 8.53 4.40
N LEU A 31 -5.40 7.69 4.89
CA LEU A 31 -6.24 6.80 4.10
C LEU A 31 -7.44 7.58 3.57
N ALA A 32 -7.53 7.71 2.24
CA ALA A 32 -8.57 8.47 1.56
C ALA A 32 -9.34 7.58 0.56
N GLY A 33 -10.40 8.11 -0.04
CA GLY A 33 -11.18 7.38 -1.04
C GLY A 33 -11.75 6.06 -0.50
N GLY A 34 -11.56 4.98 -1.24
CA GLY A 34 -12.02 3.63 -0.89
C GLY A 34 -11.44 3.13 0.42
N ASP A 35 -10.15 3.36 0.64
CA ASP A 35 -9.43 3.00 1.86
C ASP A 35 -9.98 3.73 3.08
N GLY A 36 -10.17 5.04 2.98
CA GLY A 36 -10.69 5.86 4.07
C GLY A 36 -12.11 5.46 4.48
N ILE A 37 -12.96 5.07 3.53
CA ILE A 37 -14.32 4.59 3.82
C ILE A 37 -14.27 3.30 4.63
N ARG A 38 -13.43 2.34 4.24
CA ARG A 38 -13.31 1.03 4.89
C ARG A 38 -12.65 1.13 6.26
N MET A 39 -11.62 1.96 6.38
CA MET A 39 -10.98 2.19 7.66
C MET A 39 -11.93 2.85 8.67
N LYS A 40 -12.72 3.83 8.26
CA LYS A 40 -13.75 4.44 9.11
C LYS A 40 -14.80 3.43 9.57
N ALA A 41 -15.19 2.49 8.69
CA ALA A 41 -16.12 1.41 9.06
C ALA A 41 -15.50 0.45 10.08
N LEU A 42 -14.21 0.08 9.93
CA LEU A 42 -13.48 -0.73 10.90
C LEU A 42 -13.38 -0.02 12.27
N ILE A 43 -13.03 1.27 12.28
CA ILE A 43 -12.96 2.07 13.50
C ILE A 43 -14.32 2.17 14.19
N ALA A 44 -15.40 2.39 13.44
CA ALA A 44 -16.74 2.44 13.99
C ALA A 44 -17.12 1.11 14.65
N ARG A 45 -16.88 0.00 13.97
CA ARG A 45 -17.13 -1.35 14.48
C ARG A 45 -16.29 -1.64 15.73
N PHE A 46 -15.01 -1.29 15.76
CA PHE A 46 -14.19 -1.41 16.96
C PHE A 46 -14.80 -0.66 18.14
N ASN A 47 -15.19 0.61 17.92
CA ASN A 47 -15.76 1.46 18.96
C ASN A 47 -17.12 0.94 19.50
N GLU A 48 -17.87 0.19 18.70
CA GLU A 48 -19.09 -0.49 19.12
C GLU A 48 -18.80 -1.76 19.94
N GLU A 49 -17.80 -2.53 19.54
CA GLU A 49 -17.40 -3.80 20.20
C GLU A 49 -16.61 -3.57 21.50
N HIS A 50 -15.96 -2.42 21.65
CA HIS A 50 -15.07 -2.08 22.77
C HIS A 50 -15.50 -0.78 23.49
N PRO A 51 -16.53 -0.82 24.34
CA PRO A 51 -17.03 0.39 25.01
C PRO A 51 -16.03 1.01 26.00
N ASP A 52 -15.01 0.27 26.41
CA ASP A 52 -13.93 0.68 27.31
C ASP A 52 -12.77 1.39 26.57
N ILE A 53 -12.67 1.25 25.25
CA ILE A 53 -11.66 1.90 24.40
C ILE A 53 -12.36 2.63 23.25
N LYS A 54 -12.00 3.89 23.03
CA LYS A 54 -12.52 4.68 21.92
C LYS A 54 -11.41 5.14 21.00
N ILE A 55 -11.48 4.79 19.72
CA ILE A 55 -10.60 5.33 18.69
C ILE A 55 -11.16 6.67 18.19
N THR A 56 -10.30 7.69 18.19
CA THR A 56 -10.54 8.98 17.55
C THR A 56 -9.51 9.18 16.44
N SER A 57 -9.93 9.04 15.19
CA SER A 57 -9.02 9.14 14.03
C SER A 57 -9.02 10.54 13.41
N THR A 58 -7.85 10.92 12.86
CA THR A 58 -7.65 12.11 12.05
C THR A 58 -6.96 11.71 10.76
N THR A 59 -7.64 11.91 9.63
CA THR A 59 -7.08 11.66 8.30
C THR A 59 -6.39 12.92 7.80
N LEU A 60 -5.14 12.81 7.40
CA LEU A 60 -4.29 13.88 6.84
C LEU A 60 -4.02 13.59 5.35
N GLU A 61 -3.54 14.59 4.64
CA GLU A 61 -3.16 14.41 3.23
C GLU A 61 -1.93 13.49 3.11
N TRP A 62 -2.01 12.50 2.19
CA TRP A 62 -0.95 11.53 1.93
C TRP A 62 0.34 12.19 1.42
N GLY A 63 1.47 11.62 1.78
CA GLY A 63 2.78 12.05 1.31
C GLY A 63 3.43 13.11 2.22
N ILE A 64 4.12 14.08 1.64
CA ILE A 64 4.89 15.10 2.37
C ILE A 64 4.09 15.78 3.50
N PRO A 65 2.81 16.18 3.30
CA PRO A 65 2.04 16.84 4.35
C PRO A 65 1.89 15.99 5.61
N PHE A 66 1.56 14.67 5.44
CA PHE A 66 1.41 13.75 6.56
C PHE A 66 2.72 13.62 7.35
N TYR A 67 3.81 13.26 6.68
CA TYR A 67 5.09 12.99 7.35
C TYR A 67 5.70 14.23 8.00
N THR A 68 5.52 15.40 7.39
CA THR A 68 5.93 16.68 8.00
C THR A 68 5.14 16.98 9.27
N LYS A 69 3.82 16.76 9.25
CA LYS A 69 2.96 16.94 10.42
C LYS A 69 3.34 15.98 11.54
N VAL A 70 3.55 14.70 11.23
CA VAL A 70 3.97 13.68 12.20
C VAL A 70 5.30 14.07 12.83
N ARG A 71 6.33 14.36 12.04
CA ARG A 71 7.66 14.74 12.53
C ARG A 71 7.60 15.97 13.48
N THR A 72 6.87 17.00 13.07
CA THR A 72 6.73 18.21 13.87
C THR A 72 6.01 17.94 15.20
N ALA A 73 4.92 17.18 15.17
CA ALA A 73 4.14 16.88 16.36
C ALA A 73 4.91 15.98 17.34
N VAL A 74 5.61 14.95 16.83
CA VAL A 74 6.43 14.05 17.66
C VAL A 74 7.57 14.83 18.33
N ALA A 75 8.22 15.73 17.62
CA ALA A 75 9.31 16.54 18.17
C ALA A 75 8.90 17.36 19.41
N VAL A 76 7.63 17.76 19.50
CA VAL A 76 7.09 18.53 20.65
C VAL A 76 6.22 17.67 21.58
N GLY A 77 6.20 16.35 21.43
CA GLY A 77 5.42 15.44 22.26
C GLY A 77 3.90 15.53 22.09
N GLN A 78 3.43 15.96 20.91
CA GLN A 78 2.02 16.14 20.56
C GLN A 78 1.59 15.20 19.39
N GLY A 79 2.30 14.09 19.21
CA GLY A 79 1.91 13.06 18.26
C GLY A 79 0.65 12.29 18.70
N PRO A 80 0.05 11.50 17.80
CA PRO A 80 -1.06 10.60 18.14
C PRO A 80 -0.57 9.43 19.01
N ASP A 81 -1.50 8.59 19.49
CA ASP A 81 -1.14 7.37 20.20
C ASP A 81 -0.70 6.26 19.24
N VAL A 82 -1.32 6.21 18.07
CA VAL A 82 -0.97 5.29 16.97
C VAL A 82 -1.09 6.02 15.63
N MET A 83 -0.31 5.61 14.65
CA MET A 83 -0.41 6.16 13.30
C MET A 83 -0.26 5.09 12.24
N THR A 84 -0.98 5.26 11.13
CA THR A 84 -0.71 4.53 9.89
C THR A 84 0.58 5.07 9.27
N TYR A 85 1.49 4.19 8.91
CA TYR A 85 2.79 4.55 8.37
C TYR A 85 3.16 3.63 7.20
N ALA A 86 3.78 4.16 6.15
CA ALA A 86 4.29 3.33 5.07
C ALA A 86 5.60 2.65 5.49
N LEU A 87 5.73 1.33 5.33
CA LEU A 87 6.95 0.61 5.70
C LEU A 87 8.16 1.07 4.89
N SER A 88 7.97 1.48 3.64
CA SER A 88 9.02 2.06 2.81
C SER A 88 9.67 3.30 3.44
N ARG A 89 8.96 4.00 4.31
CA ARG A 89 9.46 5.20 5.01
C ARG A 89 10.08 4.92 6.38
N LEU A 90 10.05 3.67 6.84
CA LEU A 90 10.55 3.31 8.17
C LEU A 90 12.02 3.71 8.39
N PRO A 91 12.98 3.48 7.45
CA PRO A 91 14.37 3.88 7.65
C PRO A 91 14.52 5.39 7.90
N LEU A 92 13.80 6.22 7.16
CA LEU A 92 13.85 7.66 7.36
C LEU A 92 13.16 8.07 8.67
N GLY A 93 12.01 7.49 9.01
CA GLY A 93 11.33 7.75 10.28
C GLY A 93 12.17 7.40 11.50
N LEU A 94 12.97 6.34 11.41
CA LEU A 94 13.95 5.99 12.45
C LEU A 94 15.07 7.03 12.55
N SER A 95 15.66 7.45 11.43
CA SER A 95 16.71 8.46 11.40
C SER A 95 16.24 9.82 11.91
N GLU A 96 14.97 10.15 11.73
CA GLU A 96 14.32 11.36 12.24
C GLU A 96 13.88 11.24 13.72
N GLY A 97 14.03 10.06 14.34
CA GLY A 97 13.60 9.81 15.72
C GLY A 97 12.09 9.88 15.93
N VAL A 98 11.31 9.56 14.90
CA VAL A 98 9.84 9.69 14.91
C VAL A 98 9.15 8.43 15.45
N LEU A 99 9.79 7.26 15.32
CA LEU A 99 9.19 5.95 15.59
C LEU A 99 9.65 5.37 16.92
N GLY A 100 8.69 4.89 17.71
CA GLY A 100 8.93 4.17 18.96
C GLY A 100 9.01 2.65 18.73
N GLU A 101 9.82 1.97 19.55
CA GLU A 101 9.94 0.51 19.52
C GLU A 101 8.62 -0.16 19.90
N ILE A 102 8.28 -1.24 19.20
CA ILE A 102 7.21 -2.18 19.54
C ILE A 102 7.87 -3.42 20.14
N THR A 103 7.64 -3.64 21.42
CA THR A 103 8.30 -4.71 22.18
C THR A 103 7.60 -6.06 22.03
N ALA A 104 8.25 -7.13 22.48
CA ALA A 104 7.60 -8.44 22.55
C ALA A 104 6.39 -8.45 23.49
N GLU A 105 6.41 -7.67 24.57
CA GLU A 105 5.27 -7.50 25.47
C GLU A 105 4.10 -6.80 24.78
N ASP A 106 4.37 -5.79 23.95
CA ASP A 106 3.36 -5.12 23.12
C ASP A 106 2.66 -6.11 22.19
N LEU A 107 3.42 -6.92 21.46
CA LEU A 107 2.85 -7.94 20.58
C LEU A 107 2.02 -8.97 21.38
N GLN A 108 2.47 -9.37 22.56
CA GLN A 108 1.71 -10.26 23.43
C GLN A 108 0.37 -9.63 23.86
N HIS A 109 0.35 -8.34 24.21
CA HIS A 109 -0.89 -7.61 24.51
C HIS A 109 -1.84 -7.53 23.32
N ALA A 110 -1.32 -7.40 22.11
CA ALA A 110 -2.10 -7.46 20.87
C ALA A 110 -2.61 -8.89 20.55
N GLY A 111 -2.07 -9.91 21.21
CA GLY A 111 -2.29 -11.31 20.89
C GLY A 111 -1.73 -11.67 19.50
N LEU A 112 -0.54 -11.17 19.20
CA LEU A 112 0.19 -11.32 17.94
C LEU A 112 1.63 -11.78 18.22
N THR A 113 2.24 -12.38 17.18
CA THR A 113 3.65 -12.73 17.13
C THR A 113 4.23 -12.29 15.77
N LYS A 114 5.56 -12.24 15.63
CA LYS A 114 6.18 -11.94 14.32
C LYS A 114 5.88 -13.00 13.26
N GLU A 115 5.68 -14.23 13.68
CA GLU A 115 5.39 -15.41 12.85
C GLU A 115 4.01 -15.35 12.22
N ASP A 116 3.11 -14.51 12.74
CA ASP A 116 1.77 -14.32 12.18
C ASP A 116 1.79 -13.56 10.83
N PHE A 117 2.91 -12.91 10.51
CA PHE A 117 3.05 -12.04 9.35
C PHE A 117 3.97 -12.63 8.27
N PHE A 118 3.87 -12.11 7.05
CA PHE A 118 4.79 -12.48 5.98
C PHE A 118 6.22 -12.03 6.29
N PRO A 119 7.24 -12.88 6.04
CA PRO A 119 8.63 -12.57 6.42
C PRO A 119 9.16 -11.26 5.85
N ALA A 120 8.82 -10.92 4.61
CA ALA A 120 9.24 -9.67 3.97
C ALA A 120 8.67 -8.44 4.69
N SER A 121 7.41 -8.48 5.13
CA SER A 121 6.76 -7.41 5.89
C SER A 121 7.39 -7.24 7.27
N VAL A 122 7.70 -8.36 7.95
CA VAL A 122 8.42 -8.33 9.24
C VAL A 122 9.81 -7.73 9.08
N GLN A 123 10.53 -8.13 8.02
CA GLN A 123 11.85 -7.57 7.71
C GLN A 123 11.77 -6.06 7.46
N ALA A 124 10.77 -5.60 6.68
CA ALA A 124 10.56 -4.18 6.42
C ALA A 124 10.17 -3.38 7.68
N SER A 125 9.52 -4.03 8.66
CA SER A 125 9.11 -3.44 9.94
C SER A 125 10.22 -3.41 11.00
N THR A 126 11.35 -4.05 10.75
CA THR A 126 12.44 -4.27 11.71
C THR A 126 13.63 -3.41 11.32
N SER A 127 14.23 -2.70 12.28
CA SER A 127 15.47 -1.94 12.08
C SER A 127 16.71 -2.86 12.01
N ASP A 128 17.86 -2.28 11.67
CA ASP A 128 19.11 -3.04 11.51
C ASP A 128 19.62 -3.63 12.85
N ASP A 129 19.22 -3.07 13.99
CA ASP A 129 19.50 -3.62 15.33
C ASP A 129 18.53 -4.75 15.75
N GLY A 130 17.64 -5.18 14.87
CA GLY A 130 16.68 -6.28 15.09
C GLY A 130 15.41 -5.91 15.87
N LYS A 131 15.22 -4.62 16.19
CA LYS A 131 14.05 -4.13 16.90
C LYS A 131 12.89 -3.86 15.95
N LEU A 132 11.68 -4.15 16.43
CA LEU A 132 10.45 -3.90 15.68
C LEU A 132 9.95 -2.48 15.93
N TYR A 133 9.55 -1.77 14.87
CA TYR A 133 9.01 -0.40 14.96
C TYR A 133 7.66 -0.23 14.28
N ALA A 134 7.15 -1.27 13.65
CA ALA A 134 5.83 -1.28 13.02
C ALA A 134 5.19 -2.67 13.12
N VAL A 135 3.86 -2.72 13.17
CA VAL A 135 3.08 -3.93 12.91
C VAL A 135 2.52 -3.79 11.50
N PRO A 136 2.94 -4.65 10.52
CA PRO A 136 2.48 -4.55 9.15
C PRO A 136 1.00 -4.91 9.07
N PHE A 137 0.18 -4.06 8.45
CA PHE A 137 -1.27 -4.26 8.37
C PHE A 137 -1.71 -4.89 7.04
N ASP A 138 -1.07 -4.49 5.95
CA ASP A 138 -1.35 -5.02 4.63
C ASP A 138 -0.08 -5.15 3.79
N ILE A 139 -0.25 -5.71 2.60
CA ILE A 139 0.68 -5.62 1.49
C ILE A 139 -0.10 -5.04 0.33
N HIS A 140 0.32 -3.88 -0.14
CA HIS A 140 -0.24 -3.25 -1.31
C HIS A 140 0.81 -3.06 -2.40
N SER A 141 0.36 -3.17 -3.64
CA SER A 141 1.23 -3.19 -4.81
C SER A 141 0.52 -2.58 -6.00
N ILE A 142 1.23 -2.44 -7.11
CA ILE A 142 0.56 -2.33 -8.40
C ILE A 142 0.17 -3.72 -8.89
N ALA A 143 -0.99 -3.78 -9.57
CA ALA A 143 -1.48 -4.96 -10.27
C ALA A 143 -1.70 -4.63 -11.76
N LEU A 144 -1.80 -5.65 -12.58
CA LEU A 144 -2.21 -5.50 -13.97
C LEU A 144 -3.71 -5.71 -14.07
N TYR A 145 -4.46 -4.61 -14.21
CA TYR A 145 -5.88 -4.63 -14.56
C TYR A 145 -6.00 -4.85 -16.06
N TYR A 146 -7.03 -5.58 -16.48
CA TYR A 146 -7.30 -5.81 -17.91
C TYR A 146 -8.78 -5.70 -18.23
N ASN A 147 -9.05 -5.07 -19.38
CA ASN A 147 -10.37 -4.97 -19.98
C ASN A 147 -10.54 -6.14 -20.97
N LYS A 148 -11.45 -7.06 -20.63
CA LYS A 148 -11.65 -8.29 -21.41
C LYS A 148 -12.09 -8.03 -22.85
N SER A 149 -12.86 -6.96 -23.09
CA SER A 149 -13.38 -6.65 -24.41
C SER A 149 -12.30 -6.41 -25.48
N PHE A 150 -11.15 -5.82 -25.09
CA PHE A 150 -10.03 -5.64 -26.01
C PHE A 150 -9.26 -6.93 -26.33
N LEU A 151 -9.43 -7.96 -25.49
CA LEU A 151 -8.69 -9.21 -25.60
C LEU A 151 -9.52 -10.36 -26.17
N GLU A 152 -10.82 -10.12 -26.43
CA GLU A 152 -11.71 -11.13 -27.00
C GLU A 152 -11.18 -11.69 -28.31
N GLY A 153 -11.20 -13.03 -28.46
CA GLY A 153 -10.73 -13.75 -29.64
C GLY A 153 -9.19 -13.83 -29.75
N SER A 154 -8.45 -13.37 -28.74
CA SER A 154 -6.99 -13.48 -28.71
C SER A 154 -6.51 -14.69 -27.90
N ARG A 155 -5.21 -15.00 -27.98
CA ARG A 155 -4.54 -15.97 -27.10
C ARG A 155 -4.35 -15.48 -25.65
N PHE A 156 -4.73 -14.23 -25.37
CA PHE A 156 -4.51 -13.57 -24.07
C PHE A 156 -5.66 -13.76 -23.10
N LEU A 157 -6.75 -14.42 -23.49
CA LEU A 157 -7.81 -14.89 -22.60
C LEU A 157 -7.93 -16.42 -22.71
N ASP A 158 -8.08 -17.08 -21.57
CA ASP A 158 -8.42 -18.49 -21.51
C ASP A 158 -9.94 -18.75 -21.67
N GLY A 159 -10.35 -20.01 -21.56
CA GLY A 159 -11.75 -20.40 -21.69
C GLY A 159 -12.67 -19.82 -20.60
N ASP A 160 -12.12 -19.37 -19.50
CA ASP A 160 -12.84 -18.71 -18.38
C ASP A 160 -12.74 -17.18 -18.45
N ASN A 161 -12.25 -16.63 -19.58
CA ASN A 161 -11.98 -15.21 -19.76
C ASN A 161 -11.01 -14.60 -18.72
N LYS A 162 -10.04 -15.39 -18.26
CA LYS A 162 -8.95 -14.93 -17.41
C LYS A 162 -7.71 -14.64 -18.26
N LEU A 163 -6.94 -13.62 -17.84
CA LEU A 163 -5.72 -13.24 -18.54
C LEU A 163 -4.71 -14.40 -18.52
N THR A 164 -4.18 -14.71 -19.68
CA THR A 164 -3.18 -15.76 -19.90
C THR A 164 -2.20 -15.39 -21.01
N GLY A 165 -1.22 -16.24 -21.27
CA GLY A 165 -0.34 -16.10 -22.45
C GLY A 165 0.65 -14.94 -22.40
N ILE A 166 0.84 -14.28 -21.22
CA ILE A 166 1.84 -13.25 -21.02
C ILE A 166 2.88 -13.77 -20.02
N SER A 167 4.03 -14.17 -20.52
CA SER A 167 5.11 -14.78 -19.74
C SER A 167 6.44 -14.01 -19.82
N ASN A 168 6.52 -12.98 -20.67
CA ASN A 168 7.68 -12.13 -20.88
C ASN A 168 7.25 -10.79 -21.52
N LEU A 169 8.20 -9.87 -21.68
CA LEU A 169 7.96 -8.54 -22.26
C LEU A 169 7.37 -8.63 -23.68
N LYS A 170 7.91 -9.53 -24.52
CA LYS A 170 7.43 -9.68 -25.92
C LYS A 170 5.95 -10.08 -25.95
N ASP A 171 5.53 -11.04 -25.12
CA ASP A 171 4.12 -11.42 -25.04
C ASP A 171 3.23 -10.25 -24.62
N PHE A 172 3.69 -9.43 -23.67
CA PHE A 172 2.94 -8.26 -23.23
C PHE A 172 2.85 -7.21 -24.32
N GLU A 173 3.94 -6.93 -25.04
CA GLU A 173 3.97 -6.00 -26.17
C GLU A 173 3.09 -6.48 -27.33
N GLU A 174 3.04 -7.79 -27.60
CA GLU A 174 2.08 -8.37 -28.55
C GLU A 174 0.63 -8.14 -28.11
N ALA A 175 0.34 -8.25 -26.80
CA ALA A 175 -0.99 -7.95 -26.27
C ALA A 175 -1.34 -6.45 -26.39
N LEU A 176 -0.37 -5.55 -26.19
CA LEU A 176 -0.55 -4.11 -26.39
C LEU A 176 -0.84 -3.78 -27.86
N ALA A 177 -0.06 -4.36 -28.77
CA ALA A 177 -0.27 -4.19 -30.22
C ALA A 177 -1.65 -4.70 -30.65
N TYR A 178 -2.04 -5.89 -30.21
CA TYR A 178 -3.36 -6.44 -30.46
C TYR A 178 -4.48 -5.53 -29.95
N ALA A 179 -4.37 -5.03 -28.71
CA ALA A 179 -5.35 -4.10 -28.16
C ALA A 179 -5.40 -2.77 -28.94
N LYS A 180 -4.25 -2.29 -29.44
CA LYS A 180 -4.19 -1.10 -30.30
C LYS A 180 -4.95 -1.31 -31.62
N GLU A 181 -4.79 -2.46 -32.27
CA GLU A 181 -5.54 -2.84 -33.47
C GLU A 181 -7.05 -2.96 -33.18
N LYS A 182 -7.44 -3.34 -31.98
CA LYS A 182 -8.84 -3.39 -31.53
C LYS A 182 -9.40 -2.01 -31.14
N GLY A 183 -8.63 -0.93 -31.27
CA GLY A 183 -9.07 0.44 -31.07
C GLY A 183 -8.81 1.01 -29.68
N ALA A 184 -7.98 0.39 -28.85
CA ALA A 184 -7.55 1.00 -27.60
C ALA A 184 -6.81 2.32 -27.87
N GLU A 185 -7.24 3.43 -27.26
CA GLU A 185 -6.57 4.73 -27.38
C GLU A 185 -5.16 4.66 -26.78
N ALA A 186 -5.06 4.14 -25.56
CA ALA A 186 -3.83 3.84 -24.86
C ALA A 186 -3.87 2.39 -24.37
N PRO A 187 -3.32 1.41 -25.13
CA PRO A 187 -3.31 -0.01 -24.74
C PRO A 187 -2.94 -0.29 -23.29
N VAL A 188 -1.94 0.40 -22.75
CA VAL A 188 -1.62 0.38 -21.31
C VAL A 188 -1.68 1.79 -20.73
N THR A 189 -2.25 1.93 -19.55
CA THR A 189 -2.25 3.19 -18.79
C THR A 189 -1.64 3.01 -17.42
N TYR A 190 -0.97 4.03 -16.97
CA TYR A 190 -0.46 4.21 -15.61
C TYR A 190 -0.13 5.70 -15.40
N PRO A 191 0.06 6.19 -14.15
CA PRO A 191 0.43 7.59 -13.96
C PRO A 191 1.85 7.86 -14.44
N THR A 192 1.99 8.39 -15.65
CA THR A 192 3.29 8.66 -16.32
C THR A 192 3.90 9.99 -15.91
N ALA A 193 3.12 10.88 -15.27
CA ALA A 193 3.52 12.23 -14.88
C ALA A 193 3.60 12.43 -13.37
N THR A 194 3.52 11.37 -12.56
CA THR A 194 3.61 11.46 -11.10
C THR A 194 4.81 10.71 -10.55
N ALA A 195 5.41 11.20 -9.47
CA ALA A 195 6.55 10.56 -8.81
C ALA A 195 6.26 9.09 -8.47
N ALA A 196 5.16 8.84 -7.77
CA ALA A 196 4.81 7.49 -7.33
C ALA A 196 4.45 6.55 -8.48
N GLY A 197 3.66 7.03 -9.47
CA GLY A 197 3.24 6.19 -10.61
C GLY A 197 4.41 5.77 -11.49
N THR A 198 5.24 6.72 -11.88
CA THR A 198 6.45 6.46 -12.65
C THR A 198 7.41 5.52 -11.92
N TYR A 199 7.68 5.81 -10.62
CA TYR A 199 8.57 4.99 -9.81
C TYR A 199 8.13 3.54 -9.71
N ARG A 200 6.88 3.28 -9.41
CA ARG A 200 6.37 1.92 -9.18
C ARG A 200 6.52 1.01 -10.39
N VAL A 201 6.25 1.54 -11.58
CA VAL A 201 6.43 0.79 -12.83
C VAL A 201 7.92 0.61 -13.14
N PHE A 202 8.72 1.68 -13.08
CA PHE A 202 10.16 1.62 -13.26
C PHE A 202 10.81 0.60 -12.29
N TYR A 203 10.51 0.71 -10.99
CA TYR A 203 11.08 -0.17 -9.98
C TYR A 203 10.67 -1.63 -10.16
N THR A 204 9.42 -1.89 -10.55
CA THR A 204 8.97 -3.23 -10.90
C THR A 204 9.82 -3.82 -12.04
N LEU A 205 10.01 -3.08 -13.13
CA LEU A 205 10.81 -3.53 -14.27
C LEU A 205 12.30 -3.71 -13.92
N LEU A 206 12.84 -2.84 -13.07
CA LEU A 206 14.22 -2.98 -12.55
C LEU A 206 14.34 -4.26 -11.71
N ARG A 207 13.43 -4.47 -10.76
CA ARG A 207 13.45 -5.63 -9.86
C ARG A 207 13.22 -6.95 -10.60
N GLN A 208 12.39 -6.95 -11.62
CA GLN A 208 12.18 -8.13 -12.47
C GLN A 208 13.43 -8.55 -13.24
N GLN A 209 14.39 -7.66 -13.46
CA GLN A 209 15.71 -7.99 -14.01
C GLN A 209 16.70 -8.47 -12.94
N GLY A 210 16.26 -8.64 -11.68
CA GLY A 210 17.16 -8.86 -10.54
C GLY A 210 18.01 -7.63 -10.22
N GLY A 211 17.59 -6.43 -10.68
CA GLY A 211 18.30 -5.18 -10.44
C GLY A 211 18.02 -4.59 -9.06
N GLU A 212 18.96 -3.83 -8.54
CA GLU A 212 18.85 -3.11 -7.26
C GLU A 212 19.10 -1.62 -7.47
N LEU A 213 18.18 -0.79 -6.93
CA LEU A 213 18.34 0.66 -7.01
C LEU A 213 19.42 1.17 -6.05
N ILE A 214 19.42 0.63 -4.83
CA ILE A 214 20.39 0.99 -3.77
C ILE A 214 20.88 -0.31 -3.11
N SER A 215 22.19 -0.49 -3.08
CA SER A 215 22.89 -1.58 -2.38
C SER A 215 23.87 -0.99 -1.38
N GLY A 216 23.52 -1.05 -0.10
CA GLY A 216 24.32 -0.42 0.95
C GLY A 216 24.42 1.09 0.75
N LYS A 217 25.61 1.60 0.43
CA LYS A 217 25.86 3.02 0.15
C LYS A 217 26.02 3.35 -1.35
N GLU A 218 25.71 2.43 -2.23
CA GLU A 218 25.88 2.60 -3.66
C GLU A 218 24.53 2.60 -4.38
N VAL A 219 24.35 3.58 -5.27
CA VAL A 219 23.19 3.70 -6.15
C VAL A 219 23.54 3.08 -7.49
N LEU A 220 22.68 2.19 -8.00
CA LEU A 220 22.81 1.54 -9.30
C LEU A 220 24.24 1.01 -9.53
N ALA A 221 24.76 0.25 -8.55
CA ALA A 221 26.07 -0.34 -8.60
C ALA A 221 26.17 -1.44 -9.67
N GLY A 222 27.35 -1.54 -10.31
CA GLY A 222 27.62 -2.59 -11.30
C GLY A 222 26.67 -2.55 -12.48
N ASP A 223 26.10 -3.69 -12.85
CA ASP A 223 25.16 -3.87 -13.97
C ASP A 223 23.74 -3.33 -13.67
N ASN A 224 23.48 -2.82 -12.46
CA ASN A 224 22.21 -2.22 -12.12
C ASN A 224 21.93 -0.93 -12.91
N LEU A 225 22.99 -0.25 -13.35
CA LEU A 225 22.84 0.94 -14.21
C LEU A 225 22.23 0.58 -15.57
N GLU A 226 22.73 -0.46 -16.23
CA GLU A 226 22.20 -0.94 -17.50
C GLU A 226 20.77 -1.50 -17.33
N LYS A 227 20.48 -2.20 -16.22
CA LYS A 227 19.14 -2.68 -15.90
C LYS A 227 18.17 -1.52 -15.68
N ALA A 228 18.59 -0.45 -15.02
CA ALA A 228 17.78 0.76 -14.85
C ALA A 228 17.50 1.45 -16.19
N ALA A 229 18.54 1.61 -17.02
CA ALA A 229 18.39 2.15 -18.38
C ALA A 229 17.43 1.29 -19.21
N LYS A 230 17.51 -0.03 -19.13
CA LYS A 230 16.59 -0.95 -19.82
C LYS A 230 15.15 -0.84 -19.33
N ALA A 231 14.93 -0.66 -18.03
CA ALA A 231 13.59 -0.41 -17.51
C ALA A 231 12.99 0.90 -18.07
N ILE A 232 13.77 1.97 -18.12
CA ILE A 232 13.36 3.25 -18.72
C ILE A 232 13.10 3.08 -20.21
N GLU A 233 13.97 2.38 -20.94
CA GLU A 233 13.81 2.08 -22.38
C GLU A 233 12.49 1.37 -22.68
N VAL A 234 12.10 0.37 -21.89
CA VAL A 234 10.81 -0.33 -22.03
C VAL A 234 9.64 0.66 -21.96
N MET A 235 9.65 1.52 -20.93
CA MET A 235 8.59 2.51 -20.73
C MET A 235 8.59 3.56 -21.87
N THR A 236 9.78 3.97 -22.35
CA THR A 236 9.94 4.88 -23.50
C THR A 236 9.42 4.23 -24.77
N ASN A 237 9.68 2.94 -24.99
CA ASN A 237 9.20 2.20 -26.16
C ASN A 237 7.67 2.07 -26.16
N TRP A 238 7.03 1.88 -25.01
CA TRP A 238 5.56 1.91 -24.95
C TRP A 238 5.00 3.25 -25.38
N ARG A 239 5.64 4.35 -24.99
CA ARG A 239 5.26 5.69 -25.45
C ARG A 239 5.48 5.86 -26.95
N ASN A 240 6.67 5.46 -27.47
CA ASN A 240 7.02 5.64 -28.89
C ASN A 240 6.11 4.84 -29.84
N ASN A 241 5.60 3.69 -29.38
CA ASN A 241 4.61 2.89 -30.10
C ASN A 241 3.17 3.42 -29.94
N GLY A 242 2.95 4.51 -29.19
CA GLY A 242 1.62 5.04 -28.91
C GLY A 242 0.76 4.08 -28.08
N TRP A 243 1.38 3.27 -27.22
CA TRP A 243 0.69 2.31 -26.38
C TRP A 243 0.31 2.87 -25.00
N GLN A 244 0.92 3.95 -24.56
CA GLN A 244 0.60 4.64 -23.31
C GLN A 244 0.23 6.10 -23.55
N PRO A 245 -0.47 6.77 -22.61
CA PRO A 245 -0.74 8.20 -22.72
C PRO A 245 0.56 9.01 -22.66
N GLU A 246 0.60 10.14 -23.34
CA GLU A 246 1.78 11.02 -23.32
C GLU A 246 2.07 11.54 -21.92
N GLN A 247 1.05 12.05 -21.24
CA GLN A 247 1.14 12.49 -19.84
C GLN A 247 -0.17 12.15 -19.13
N ALA A 248 -0.07 11.44 -18.02
CA ALA A 248 -1.22 11.09 -17.21
C ALA A 248 -0.91 11.25 -15.73
N GLU A 249 -1.68 12.09 -15.08
CA GLU A 249 -1.82 12.11 -13.63
C GLU A 249 -2.61 10.89 -13.16
N SER A 250 -2.55 10.56 -11.85
CA SER A 250 -3.18 9.36 -11.31
C SER A 250 -4.66 9.23 -11.67
N LYS A 251 -5.45 10.28 -11.51
CA LYS A 251 -6.88 10.26 -11.86
C LYS A 251 -7.12 10.11 -13.36
N ALA A 252 -6.28 10.69 -14.21
CA ALA A 252 -6.38 10.56 -15.65
C ALA A 252 -6.07 9.15 -16.12
N ALA A 253 -5.05 8.50 -15.55
CA ALA A 253 -4.71 7.12 -15.86
C ALA A 253 -5.85 6.16 -15.50
N VAL A 254 -6.45 6.31 -14.31
CA VAL A 254 -7.62 5.53 -13.89
C VAL A 254 -8.82 5.81 -14.82
N ALA A 255 -9.07 7.07 -15.17
CA ALA A 255 -10.18 7.46 -16.05
C ALA A 255 -10.05 6.86 -17.46
N LEU A 256 -8.85 6.77 -18.03
CA LEU A 256 -8.63 6.09 -19.31
C LEU A 256 -9.05 4.62 -19.27
N PHE A 257 -8.74 3.91 -18.19
CA PHE A 257 -9.15 2.53 -18.03
C PHE A 257 -10.66 2.39 -17.77
N THR A 258 -11.20 3.13 -16.80
CA THR A 258 -12.60 3.04 -16.41
C THR A 258 -13.59 3.52 -17.47
N SER A 259 -13.13 4.37 -18.39
CA SER A 259 -13.93 4.78 -19.58
C SER A 259 -13.82 3.80 -20.76
N GLY A 260 -13.14 2.66 -20.62
CA GLY A 260 -12.99 1.66 -21.66
C GLY A 260 -12.04 2.07 -22.81
N LYS A 261 -11.11 3.01 -22.56
CA LYS A 261 -10.15 3.50 -23.58
C LYS A 261 -8.81 2.78 -23.51
N SER A 262 -8.54 2.03 -22.45
CA SER A 262 -7.33 1.23 -22.26
C SER A 262 -7.65 -0.23 -22.08
N ALA A 263 -6.79 -1.09 -22.66
CA ALA A 263 -6.88 -2.54 -22.48
C ALA A 263 -6.28 -2.98 -21.14
N PHE A 264 -5.21 -2.31 -20.72
CA PHE A 264 -4.51 -2.61 -19.49
C PHE A 264 -4.30 -1.35 -18.65
N MET A 265 -4.26 -1.55 -17.31
CA MET A 265 -3.82 -0.51 -16.37
C MET A 265 -2.84 -1.13 -15.38
N LEU A 266 -1.63 -0.56 -15.31
CA LEU A 266 -0.70 -0.80 -14.19
C LEU A 266 -1.09 0.15 -13.06
N GLY A 267 -2.04 -0.29 -12.24
CA GLY A 267 -2.65 0.49 -11.17
C GLY A 267 -2.49 -0.16 -9.81
N GLY A 268 -2.61 0.62 -8.75
CA GLY A 268 -2.56 0.08 -7.40
C GLY A 268 -3.77 -0.79 -7.06
N VAL A 269 -3.57 -1.77 -6.18
CA VAL A 269 -4.68 -2.63 -5.70
C VAL A 269 -5.79 -1.83 -5.01
N TRP A 270 -5.50 -0.62 -4.53
CA TRP A 270 -6.48 0.33 -3.96
C TRP A 270 -7.50 0.87 -4.98
N GLU A 271 -7.34 0.60 -6.27
CA GLU A 271 -8.33 0.91 -7.30
C GLU A 271 -9.41 -0.20 -7.44
N VAL A 272 -9.22 -1.37 -6.83
CA VAL A 272 -10.20 -2.47 -6.85
C VAL A 272 -11.58 -2.03 -6.37
N PRO A 273 -11.74 -1.27 -5.27
CA PRO A 273 -13.05 -0.77 -4.86
C PRO A 273 -13.73 0.09 -5.91
N THR A 274 -12.96 0.97 -6.58
CA THR A 274 -13.47 1.82 -7.66
C THR A 274 -14.03 0.97 -8.79
N MET A 275 -13.30 -0.08 -9.19
CA MET A 275 -13.73 -0.99 -10.27
C MET A 275 -14.99 -1.76 -9.88
N ILE A 276 -15.04 -2.33 -8.68
CA ILE A 276 -16.21 -3.07 -8.16
C ILE A 276 -17.43 -2.15 -8.07
N ASP A 277 -17.27 -0.92 -7.58
CA ASP A 277 -18.38 0.02 -7.42
C ASP A 277 -18.92 0.49 -8.78
N LEU A 278 -18.07 0.72 -9.77
CA LEU A 278 -18.47 1.07 -11.13
C LEU A 278 -19.19 -0.10 -11.83
N GLU A 279 -18.68 -1.33 -11.66
CA GLU A 279 -19.31 -2.54 -12.21
C GLU A 279 -20.71 -2.77 -11.59
N LYS A 280 -20.83 -2.69 -10.26
CA LYS A 280 -22.13 -2.83 -9.55
C LYS A 280 -23.16 -1.78 -10.00
N LYS A 281 -22.72 -0.57 -10.35
CA LYS A 281 -23.57 0.51 -10.87
C LYS A 281 -23.89 0.36 -12.36
N GLY A 282 -23.29 -0.62 -13.05
CA GLY A 282 -23.38 -0.76 -14.50
C GLY A 282 -22.72 0.39 -15.28
N SER A 283 -21.80 1.12 -14.65
CA SER A 283 -21.17 2.31 -15.23
C SER A 283 -19.85 2.01 -15.93
N LEU A 284 -19.29 0.80 -15.78
CA LEU A 284 -18.01 0.45 -16.38
C LEU A 284 -18.11 0.13 -17.88
N GLY A 285 -19.22 -0.49 -18.30
CA GLY A 285 -19.48 -0.80 -19.73
C GLY A 285 -18.67 -1.98 -20.30
N PHE A 286 -17.82 -2.62 -19.52
CA PHE A 286 -17.03 -3.79 -19.90
C PHE A 286 -16.74 -4.70 -18.70
N HIS A 287 -16.36 -5.95 -18.98
CA HIS A 287 -15.86 -6.88 -17.96
C HIS A 287 -14.36 -6.72 -17.76
N TRP A 288 -13.92 -6.76 -16.53
CA TRP A 288 -12.52 -6.58 -16.16
C TRP A 288 -11.98 -7.73 -15.31
N GLY A 289 -10.68 -7.72 -15.07
CA GLY A 289 -9.99 -8.52 -14.09
C GLY A 289 -8.73 -7.83 -13.63
N ALA A 290 -8.11 -8.35 -12.57
CA ALA A 290 -6.81 -7.89 -12.11
C ALA A 290 -5.96 -9.11 -11.72
N VAL A 291 -4.70 -9.06 -12.09
CA VAL A 291 -3.70 -10.11 -11.78
C VAL A 291 -2.43 -9.45 -11.25
N GLN A 292 -1.57 -10.24 -10.63
CA GLN A 292 -0.20 -9.80 -10.36
C GLN A 292 0.45 -9.35 -11.68
N VAL A 293 1.28 -8.30 -11.65
CA VAL A 293 2.06 -7.90 -12.84
C VAL A 293 2.84 -9.11 -13.34
N PRO A 294 2.65 -9.55 -14.58
CA PRO A 294 3.35 -10.71 -15.12
C PRO A 294 4.88 -10.55 -15.06
N ASN A 295 5.58 -11.66 -15.11
CA ASN A 295 7.02 -11.65 -15.28
C ASN A 295 7.40 -11.17 -16.69
N LEU A 296 7.73 -9.89 -16.83
CA LEU A 296 8.11 -9.29 -18.10
C LEU A 296 9.62 -9.36 -18.37
N MET A 297 10.46 -9.37 -17.31
CA MET A 297 11.90 -9.15 -17.42
C MET A 297 12.76 -10.26 -16.80
N GLY A 298 12.18 -11.41 -16.46
CA GLY A 298 12.93 -12.60 -16.02
C GLY A 298 12.61 -13.10 -14.61
N THR A 299 12.23 -12.22 -13.67
CA THR A 299 11.87 -12.61 -12.30
C THR A 299 10.44 -12.19 -11.97
N GLN A 300 9.66 -13.09 -11.35
CA GLN A 300 8.32 -12.75 -10.89
C GLN A 300 8.41 -11.92 -9.62
N THR A 301 8.33 -10.62 -9.76
CA THR A 301 8.25 -9.68 -8.64
C THR A 301 7.56 -8.39 -9.06
N THR A 302 7.04 -7.65 -8.09
CA THR A 302 6.35 -6.37 -8.30
C THR A 302 6.67 -5.43 -7.15
N TRP A 303 6.81 -4.13 -7.43
CA TRP A 303 6.87 -3.13 -6.38
C TRP A 303 5.73 -3.31 -5.38
N ALA A 304 6.03 -3.24 -4.12
CA ALA A 304 5.06 -3.29 -3.04
C ALA A 304 5.48 -2.37 -1.88
N ASP A 305 4.49 -1.98 -1.10
CA ASP A 305 4.66 -1.32 0.20
C ASP A 305 3.63 -1.91 1.18
N SER A 306 3.58 -1.40 2.38
CA SER A 306 2.65 -1.82 3.42
C SER A 306 2.20 -0.62 4.22
N HIS A 307 0.91 -0.51 4.47
CA HIS A 307 0.42 0.25 5.60
C HIS A 307 0.74 -0.53 6.87
N ALA A 308 1.26 0.16 7.85
CA ALA A 308 1.62 -0.45 9.13
C ALA A 308 1.18 0.44 10.29
N PHE A 309 0.94 -0.17 11.43
CA PHE A 309 0.71 0.56 12.67
C PHE A 309 2.05 0.87 13.32
N THR A 310 2.29 2.13 13.62
CA THR A 310 3.47 2.60 14.34
C THR A 310 3.07 3.44 15.53
N ILE A 311 3.95 3.47 16.53
CA ILE A 311 3.77 4.29 17.72
C ILE A 311 4.81 5.39 17.67
N PRO A 312 4.44 6.67 17.87
CA PRO A 312 5.40 7.76 17.90
C PRO A 312 6.47 7.57 18.99
N ALA A 313 7.71 7.91 18.68
CA ALA A 313 8.75 8.09 19.69
C ALA A 313 8.31 9.19 20.66
N ASN A 314 8.85 9.30 21.83
CA ASN A 314 8.54 10.34 22.83
C ASN A 314 7.06 10.42 23.26
N ASN A 315 6.22 9.45 22.90
CA ASN A 315 4.87 9.38 23.43
C ASN A 315 4.93 8.80 24.86
N LYS A 316 4.64 9.67 25.85
CA LYS A 316 4.60 9.28 27.27
C LYS A 316 3.26 8.62 27.59
N MET A 317 3.01 7.47 26.99
CA MET A 317 1.82 6.67 27.30
C MET A 317 1.93 6.04 28.69
N SER A 318 0.81 6.02 29.43
CA SER A 318 0.70 5.12 30.59
C SER A 318 0.69 3.65 30.10
N PRO A 319 1.01 2.70 30.98
CA PRO A 319 0.90 1.28 30.64
C PRO A 319 -0.50 0.90 30.15
N GLU A 320 -1.55 1.48 30.74
CA GLU A 320 -2.96 1.25 30.38
C GLU A 320 -3.24 1.75 28.95
N LYS A 321 -2.78 2.98 28.64
CA LYS A 321 -2.86 3.56 27.29
C LYS A 321 -2.12 2.69 26.27
N ARG A 322 -0.90 2.27 26.60
CA ARG A 322 -0.10 1.41 25.72
C ARG A 322 -0.83 0.09 25.42
N LYS A 323 -1.40 -0.53 26.46
CA LYS A 323 -2.20 -1.73 26.31
C LYS A 323 -3.44 -1.51 25.47
N ALA A 324 -4.16 -0.39 25.64
CA ALA A 324 -5.30 -0.04 24.81
C ALA A 324 -4.92 0.10 23.32
N VAL A 325 -3.80 0.78 23.03
CA VAL A 325 -3.26 0.89 21.66
C VAL A 325 -2.97 -0.50 21.07
N MET A 326 -2.33 -1.37 21.81
CA MET A 326 -2.01 -2.72 21.33
C MET A 326 -3.28 -3.59 21.15
N THR A 327 -4.31 -3.39 21.98
CA THR A 327 -5.62 -4.01 21.80
C THR A 327 -6.25 -3.57 20.47
N VAL A 328 -6.20 -2.26 20.15
CA VAL A 328 -6.65 -1.73 18.86
C VAL A 328 -5.92 -2.41 17.71
N ILE A 329 -4.58 -2.42 17.74
CA ILE A 329 -3.76 -3.03 16.69
C ILE A 329 -4.12 -4.50 16.51
N GLY A 330 -4.15 -5.28 17.59
CA GLY A 330 -4.47 -6.71 17.54
C GLY A 330 -5.88 -7.01 17.01
N TRP A 331 -6.85 -6.16 17.33
CA TRP A 331 -8.20 -6.28 16.76
C TRP A 331 -8.23 -5.96 15.28
N MET A 332 -7.55 -4.89 14.84
CA MET A 332 -7.48 -4.50 13.43
C MET A 332 -6.86 -5.62 12.58
N GLU A 333 -5.77 -6.24 13.03
CA GLU A 333 -5.12 -7.36 12.34
C GLU A 333 -6.08 -8.55 12.16
N LYS A 334 -6.75 -8.97 13.22
CA LYS A 334 -7.69 -10.10 13.20
C LYS A 334 -8.96 -9.83 12.38
N ASN A 335 -9.28 -8.57 12.15
CA ASN A 335 -10.44 -8.12 11.35
C ASN A 335 -10.04 -7.56 9.97
N SER A 336 -8.79 -7.76 9.54
CA SER A 336 -8.24 -7.22 8.28
C SER A 336 -8.86 -7.83 7.01
N LEU A 337 -9.72 -8.86 7.12
CA LEU A 337 -10.55 -9.31 6.00
C LEU A 337 -11.45 -8.17 5.47
N SER A 338 -12.01 -7.35 6.36
CA SER A 338 -12.80 -6.17 5.95
C SER A 338 -11.91 -5.10 5.30
N TRP A 339 -10.63 -5.04 5.66
CA TRP A 339 -9.65 -4.20 4.98
C TRP A 339 -9.31 -4.71 3.58
N ALA A 340 -9.28 -6.03 3.39
CA ALA A 340 -9.06 -6.63 2.08
C ALA A 340 -10.10 -6.19 1.03
N GLU A 341 -11.30 -5.78 1.42
CA GLU A 341 -12.30 -5.18 0.52
C GLU A 341 -11.81 -3.87 -0.14
N ALA A 342 -10.75 -3.25 0.40
CA ALA A 342 -10.06 -2.13 -0.21
C ALA A 342 -9.07 -2.56 -1.31
N GLY A 343 -8.98 -3.85 -1.63
CA GLY A 343 -8.06 -4.41 -2.62
C GLY A 343 -6.72 -4.87 -2.03
N HIS A 344 -6.44 -4.55 -0.76
CA HIS A 344 -5.18 -4.89 -0.11
C HIS A 344 -5.10 -6.38 0.24
N ILE A 345 -3.88 -6.91 0.36
CA ILE A 345 -3.62 -8.24 0.90
C ILE A 345 -3.32 -8.05 2.38
N PRO A 346 -4.09 -8.64 3.31
CA PRO A 346 -3.78 -8.58 4.73
C PRO A 346 -2.36 -9.09 5.03
N ALA A 347 -1.60 -8.39 5.87
CA ALA A 347 -0.28 -8.87 6.29
C ALA A 347 -0.39 -10.04 7.29
N PHE A 348 -1.52 -10.14 7.99
CA PHE A 348 -1.82 -11.21 8.92
C PHE A 348 -2.21 -12.49 8.17
N LYS A 349 -1.30 -13.48 8.13
CA LYS A 349 -1.43 -14.71 7.32
C LYS A 349 -2.71 -15.49 7.56
N ALA A 350 -3.17 -15.57 8.82
CA ALA A 350 -4.39 -16.33 9.15
C ALA A 350 -5.63 -15.81 8.40
N VAL A 351 -5.70 -14.52 8.07
CA VAL A 351 -6.78 -13.95 7.27
C VAL A 351 -6.64 -14.36 5.81
N VAL A 352 -5.42 -14.31 5.25
CA VAL A 352 -5.16 -14.73 3.85
C VAL A 352 -5.42 -16.22 3.65
N ASP A 353 -5.12 -17.04 4.65
CA ASP A 353 -5.36 -18.48 4.63
C ASP A 353 -6.85 -18.85 4.79
N SER A 354 -7.70 -17.88 5.18
CA SER A 354 -9.13 -18.12 5.40
C SER A 354 -9.89 -18.41 4.10
N GLU A 355 -10.93 -19.24 4.21
CA GLU A 355 -11.81 -19.57 3.07
C GLU A 355 -12.56 -18.34 2.53
N ASN A 356 -12.77 -17.32 3.36
CA ASN A 356 -13.43 -16.08 2.94
C ASN A 356 -12.51 -15.25 2.05
N PHE A 357 -11.22 -15.10 2.42
CA PHE A 357 -10.25 -14.39 1.58
C PHE A 357 -9.99 -15.11 0.26
N LYS A 358 -9.85 -16.45 0.29
CA LYS A 358 -9.65 -17.27 -0.92
C LYS A 358 -10.77 -17.17 -1.96
N LYS A 359 -11.95 -16.71 -1.55
CA LYS A 359 -13.11 -16.45 -2.42
C LYS A 359 -13.27 -15.00 -2.82
N MET A 360 -12.42 -14.11 -2.28
CA MET A 360 -12.52 -12.67 -2.52
C MET A 360 -11.76 -12.30 -3.81
N GLU A 361 -12.47 -12.19 -4.91
CA GLU A 361 -11.89 -11.75 -6.17
C GLU A 361 -11.95 -10.21 -6.34
N PRO A 362 -10.93 -9.60 -6.96
CA PRO A 362 -9.73 -10.23 -7.54
C PRO A 362 -8.58 -10.45 -6.54
N ASN A 363 -8.75 -10.18 -5.26
CA ASN A 363 -7.68 -10.26 -4.25
C ASN A 363 -7.04 -11.65 -4.20
N ALA A 364 -7.86 -12.71 -4.22
CA ALA A 364 -7.37 -14.09 -4.23
C ALA A 364 -6.47 -14.37 -5.45
N THR A 365 -6.82 -13.84 -6.62
CA THR A 365 -6.07 -14.03 -7.86
C THR A 365 -4.66 -13.43 -7.80
N TYR A 366 -4.46 -12.27 -7.16
CA TYR A 366 -3.13 -11.65 -7.05
C TYR A 366 -2.46 -11.83 -5.68
N SER A 367 -3.04 -12.63 -4.78
CA SER A 367 -2.53 -12.80 -3.40
C SER A 367 -1.11 -13.37 -3.32
N SER A 368 -0.68 -14.14 -4.31
CA SER A 368 0.68 -14.67 -4.43
C SER A 368 1.75 -13.56 -4.46
N LEU A 369 1.37 -12.33 -4.80
CA LEU A 369 2.20 -11.14 -4.76
C LEU A 369 2.83 -10.93 -3.37
N ALA A 370 2.16 -11.32 -2.28
CA ALA A 370 2.70 -11.24 -0.92
C ALA A 370 4.03 -12.00 -0.75
N ASN A 371 4.25 -13.05 -1.54
CA ASN A 371 5.47 -13.85 -1.51
C ASN A 371 6.56 -13.33 -2.47
N SER A 372 6.21 -12.47 -3.42
CA SER A 372 7.11 -11.94 -4.45
C SER A 372 7.20 -10.40 -4.43
N ALA A 373 6.75 -9.78 -3.34
CA ALA A 373 6.78 -8.34 -3.17
C ALA A 373 8.20 -7.79 -3.12
N SER A 374 8.50 -6.77 -3.91
CA SER A 374 9.73 -5.98 -3.81
C SER A 374 9.44 -4.67 -3.10
N TYR A 375 9.76 -4.61 -1.82
CA TYR A 375 9.72 -3.37 -1.05
C TYR A 375 10.79 -2.40 -1.52
N ASP A 376 10.58 -1.12 -1.27
CA ASP A 376 11.58 -0.08 -1.54
C ASP A 376 12.90 -0.39 -0.82
N PRO A 377 14.04 0.10 -1.36
CA PRO A 377 15.33 -0.06 -0.70
C PRO A 377 15.31 0.45 0.75
N ARG A 378 15.95 -0.27 1.64
CA ARG A 378 16.11 0.13 3.05
C ARG A 378 17.12 1.27 3.15
N SER A 379 16.69 2.48 2.83
CA SER A 379 17.52 3.67 2.80
C SER A 379 16.75 4.91 3.24
N ILE A 380 17.43 5.85 3.87
CA ILE A 380 16.86 7.14 4.26
C ILE A 380 16.46 8.03 3.07
N ILE A 381 16.93 7.72 1.88
CA ILE A 381 16.59 8.44 0.65
C ILE A 381 15.53 7.72 -0.19
N ALA A 382 15.03 6.56 0.26
CA ALA A 382 14.00 5.78 -0.41
C ALA A 382 12.64 5.84 0.32
N GLY A 383 11.60 5.29 -0.30
CA GLY A 383 10.24 5.26 0.21
C GLY A 383 9.38 6.46 -0.19
N VAL A 384 8.16 6.46 0.30
CA VAL A 384 7.19 7.52 0.00
C VAL A 384 7.73 8.91 0.38
N ALA A 385 7.54 9.89 -0.50
CA ALA A 385 7.97 11.29 -0.31
C ALA A 385 9.49 11.42 -0.02
N SER A 386 10.29 10.77 -0.83
CA SER A 386 11.75 10.69 -0.70
C SER A 386 12.48 11.18 -1.94
N PRO A 387 13.80 11.39 -1.87
CA PRO A 387 14.63 11.69 -3.04
C PRO A 387 14.47 10.72 -4.21
N VAL A 388 14.23 9.41 -3.94
CA VAL A 388 13.99 8.41 -5.00
C VAL A 388 12.69 8.74 -5.76
N TYR A 389 11.63 9.13 -5.06
CA TYR A 389 10.39 9.56 -5.72
C TYR A 389 10.57 10.87 -6.49
N ASP A 390 11.35 11.83 -5.96
CA ASP A 390 11.69 13.07 -6.67
C ASP A 390 12.48 12.79 -7.96
N ALA A 391 13.46 11.90 -7.92
CA ALA A 391 14.23 11.49 -9.10
C ALA A 391 13.32 10.86 -10.17
N SER A 392 12.28 10.14 -9.76
CA SER A 392 11.34 9.51 -10.70
C SER A 392 10.56 10.53 -11.52
N VAL A 393 10.05 11.60 -10.91
CA VAL A 393 9.30 12.63 -11.63
C VAL A 393 10.19 13.63 -12.34
N ASN A 394 11.40 13.90 -11.81
CA ASN A 394 12.28 14.93 -12.36
C ASN A 394 13.25 14.40 -13.43
N VAL A 395 13.54 13.09 -13.44
CA VAL A 395 14.53 12.49 -14.34
C VAL A 395 13.91 11.36 -15.19
N ILE A 396 13.28 10.37 -14.55
CA ILE A 396 12.75 9.19 -15.27
C ILE A 396 11.53 9.58 -16.13
N ALA A 397 10.56 10.33 -15.59
CA ALA A 397 9.39 10.73 -16.36
C ALA A 397 9.75 11.57 -17.59
N PRO A 398 10.64 12.58 -17.55
CA PRO A 398 11.12 13.25 -18.75
C PRO A 398 11.73 12.30 -19.79
N ALA A 399 12.52 11.31 -19.38
CA ALA A 399 13.09 10.34 -20.34
C ALA A 399 12.00 9.48 -21.00
N ILE A 400 11.01 9.02 -20.23
CA ILE A 400 9.85 8.29 -20.78
C ILE A 400 9.11 9.16 -21.81
N HIS A 401 9.06 10.48 -21.61
CA HIS A 401 8.43 11.43 -22.54
C HIS A 401 9.35 11.87 -23.68
N GLY A 402 10.56 11.31 -23.81
CA GLY A 402 11.48 11.55 -24.93
C GLY A 402 12.36 12.79 -24.78
N TYR A 403 12.48 13.36 -23.57
CA TYR A 403 13.34 14.51 -23.29
C TYR A 403 14.77 14.14 -22.92
N ALA A 404 15.07 12.86 -22.70
CA ALA A 404 16.41 12.34 -22.44
C ALA A 404 16.51 10.87 -22.90
N GLU A 405 17.71 10.44 -23.22
CA GLU A 405 17.98 9.04 -23.53
C GLU A 405 17.92 8.17 -22.26
N PRO A 406 17.44 6.92 -22.32
CA PRO A 406 17.29 6.05 -21.16
C PRO A 406 18.56 5.86 -20.33
N MET A 407 19.71 5.67 -20.96
CA MET A 407 21.01 5.54 -20.27
C MET A 407 21.41 6.85 -19.58
N GLN A 408 21.25 7.99 -20.24
CA GLN A 408 21.53 9.29 -19.66
C GLN A 408 20.65 9.56 -18.42
N ALA A 409 19.38 9.18 -18.48
CA ALA A 409 18.47 9.31 -17.33
C ALA A 409 18.89 8.40 -16.18
N ALA A 410 19.28 7.16 -16.46
CA ALA A 410 19.79 6.23 -15.41
C ALA A 410 21.07 6.76 -14.75
N GLU A 411 22.01 7.32 -15.53
CA GLU A 411 23.22 7.98 -15.01
C GLU A 411 22.89 9.18 -14.14
N GLN A 412 21.92 10.01 -14.55
CA GLN A 412 21.48 11.16 -13.77
C GLN A 412 20.80 10.75 -12.46
N VAL A 413 19.93 9.72 -12.48
CA VAL A 413 19.35 9.14 -11.26
C VAL A 413 20.45 8.64 -10.31
N LYS A 414 21.45 7.92 -10.86
CA LYS A 414 22.60 7.45 -10.06
C LYS A 414 23.32 8.60 -9.39
N GLN A 415 23.65 9.64 -10.14
CA GLN A 415 24.39 10.80 -9.62
C GLN A 415 23.58 11.54 -8.54
N ASP A 416 22.32 11.89 -8.84
CA ASP A 416 21.46 12.67 -7.93
C ASP A 416 21.23 11.96 -6.60
N LEU A 417 21.02 10.65 -6.65
CA LEU A 417 20.76 9.86 -5.44
C LEU A 417 22.08 9.53 -4.69
N GLN A 418 23.18 9.29 -5.41
CA GLN A 418 24.47 9.01 -4.79
C GLN A 418 24.97 10.21 -3.97
N ASP A 419 24.75 11.42 -4.44
CA ASP A 419 25.11 12.65 -3.72
C ASP A 419 24.32 12.85 -2.42
N ARG A 420 23.11 12.27 -2.32
CA ARG A 420 22.26 12.30 -1.13
C ARG A 420 22.57 11.18 -0.13
N LEU A 421 23.34 10.17 -0.51
CA LEU A 421 23.80 9.08 0.38
C LEU A 421 25.15 9.40 1.07
N LYS A 422 25.82 10.46 0.67
CA LYS A 422 27.06 10.94 1.30
C LYS A 422 26.74 11.64 2.62
#